data_10d98efe86700ca8a14383a7f39f1667
#
_entry.id   10d98efe86700ca8a14383a7f39f1667
#
_cell.length_a   1.000
_cell.length_b   1.000
_cell.length_c   1.000
_cell.angle_alpha   90.00
_cell.angle_beta   90.00
_cell.angle_gamma   90.00
#
_symmetry.space_group_name_H-M   'P 1'
#
loop_
_entity.id
_entity.type
_entity.pdbx_description
1 polymer ?
#
loop_
_entity_poly.entity_id
_entity_poly.type
_entity_poly.pdbx_seq_one_letter_code
_entity_poly.pdbx_strand_id
1 'polypeptide(L)'
;MSNTSTRWSPERAWKWYNGRPWFRGCNYLPSDCCNRIAMWQALDFETHLETIDRELALAASIGYNSIRVILEYPVFEQEHDSFPGRFERFLVTASKHGISVMVCFGNDCTV
;
A
#
# COMPACT_ATOMS: atom_id res chain seq x y z
N MET A 1 17.30 -27.20 12.62
CA MET A 1 17.19 -26.02 12.26
C MET A 1 15.91 -25.70 11.65
N SER A 2 15.42 -24.81 12.04
CA SER A 2 14.22 -24.53 11.57
C SER A 2 14.29 -23.87 10.31
N ASN A 3 13.70 -24.29 9.44
CA ASN A 3 13.63 -23.70 8.30
C ASN A 3 12.45 -22.93 8.17
N THR A 4 12.35 -21.94 8.98
CA THR A 4 11.18 -21.17 8.96
C THR A 4 11.28 -20.20 7.84
N SER A 5 11.30 -20.68 6.67
CA SER A 5 11.22 -19.76 5.55
C SER A 5 9.89 -19.05 5.60
N THR A 6 9.90 -17.74 5.55
CA THR A 6 8.69 -16.96 5.41
C THR A 6 8.27 -16.82 3.97
N ARG A 7 9.06 -17.37 3.07
CA ARG A 7 8.72 -17.31 1.65
C ARG A 7 7.59 -18.28 1.36
N TRP A 8 6.61 -17.83 0.62
CA TRP A 8 5.50 -18.68 0.23
C TRP A 8 5.98 -19.78 -0.72
N SER A 9 5.44 -20.97 -0.59
CA SER A 9 5.68 -22.02 -1.56
C SER A 9 5.01 -21.65 -2.88
N PRO A 10 5.48 -22.24 -4.01
CA PRO A 10 4.79 -22.01 -5.29
C PRO A 10 3.31 -22.38 -5.21
N GLU A 11 2.98 -23.47 -4.54
CA GLU A 11 1.59 -23.91 -4.42
C GLU A 11 0.74 -22.87 -3.72
N ARG A 12 1.26 -22.29 -2.63
CA ARG A 12 0.51 -21.27 -1.89
C ARG A 12 0.32 -20.02 -2.73
N ALA A 13 1.36 -19.61 -3.45
CA ALA A 13 1.29 -18.41 -4.27
C ALA A 13 0.26 -18.58 -5.40
N TRP A 14 0.27 -19.72 -6.07
CA TRP A 14 -0.68 -19.97 -7.15
C TRP A 14 -2.10 -20.09 -6.65
N LYS A 15 -2.29 -20.72 -5.48
CA LYS A 15 -3.63 -20.81 -4.89
C LYS A 15 -4.19 -19.45 -4.58
N TRP A 16 -3.35 -18.56 -4.03
CA TRP A 16 -3.77 -17.20 -3.74
C TRP A 16 -4.17 -16.47 -5.02
N TYR A 17 -3.31 -16.55 -6.04
CA TYR A 17 -3.54 -15.84 -7.30
C TYR A 17 -4.79 -16.36 -8.01
N ASN A 18 -4.94 -17.68 -8.07
CA ASN A 18 -6.07 -18.26 -8.78
C ASN A 18 -7.40 -18.06 -8.06
N GLY A 19 -7.36 -17.80 -6.76
CA GLY A 19 -8.57 -17.54 -5.98
C GLY A 19 -9.03 -16.10 -6.07
N ARG A 20 -8.33 -15.25 -6.83
CA ARG A 20 -8.67 -13.83 -6.87
C ARG A 20 -9.31 -13.47 -8.19
N PRO A 21 -10.20 -12.47 -8.19
CA PRO A 21 -10.73 -11.96 -9.45
C PRO A 21 -9.62 -11.25 -10.24
N TRP A 22 -9.89 -10.96 -11.49
CA TRP A 22 -8.98 -10.21 -12.34
C TRP A 22 -8.64 -8.88 -11.67
N PHE A 23 -7.34 -8.54 -11.61
CA PHE A 23 -6.94 -7.28 -11.00
C PHE A 23 -7.27 -6.11 -11.90
N ARG A 24 -7.90 -5.11 -11.32
CA ARG A 24 -8.22 -3.85 -11.98
C ARG A 24 -7.73 -2.74 -11.07
N GLY A 25 -6.72 -2.02 -11.49
CA GLY A 25 -6.11 -1.05 -10.58
C GLY A 25 -5.30 0.02 -11.28
N CYS A 26 -4.60 0.81 -10.49
CA CYS A 26 -3.82 1.92 -10.97
C CYS A 26 -2.71 2.25 -9.98
N ASN A 27 -1.79 3.09 -10.40
CA ASN A 27 -0.85 3.72 -9.48
C ASN A 27 -1.63 4.68 -8.58
N TYR A 28 -1.24 4.75 -7.33
CA TYR A 28 -1.99 5.59 -6.39
C TYR A 28 -1.10 6.52 -5.60
N LEU A 29 -1.51 7.77 -5.54
CA LEU A 29 -0.96 8.79 -4.66
C LEU A 29 -2.16 9.62 -4.22
N PRO A 30 -2.34 9.89 -2.92
CA PRO A 30 -3.50 10.68 -2.48
C PRO A 30 -3.50 12.07 -3.10
N SER A 31 -4.68 12.57 -3.39
CA SER A 31 -4.81 13.86 -4.07
C SER A 31 -4.32 15.03 -3.23
N ASP A 32 -4.23 14.87 -1.92
CA ASP A 32 -3.73 15.94 -1.05
C ASP A 32 -2.24 15.78 -0.72
N CYS A 33 -1.54 14.87 -1.39
CA CYS A 33 -0.10 14.71 -1.20
C CYS A 33 0.62 15.12 -2.45
N CYS A 34 1.62 16.01 -2.30
CA CYS A 34 2.37 16.48 -3.46
C CYS A 34 3.40 15.45 -3.93
N ASN A 35 3.78 14.50 -3.07
CA ASN A 35 4.72 13.45 -3.42
C ASN A 35 4.59 12.32 -2.41
N ARG A 36 5.41 11.28 -2.60
CA ARG A 36 5.34 10.10 -1.73
C ARG A 36 5.90 10.32 -0.35
N ILE A 37 6.79 11.29 -0.19
CA ILE A 37 7.25 11.65 1.15
C ILE A 37 6.07 12.19 1.96
N ALA A 38 5.28 13.08 1.39
CA ALA A 38 4.10 13.61 2.05
C ALA A 38 3.11 12.48 2.41
N MET A 39 2.99 11.49 1.55
CA MET A 39 2.07 10.39 1.77
C MET A 39 2.45 9.54 2.98
N TRP A 40 3.76 9.30 3.19
CA TRP A 40 4.18 8.31 4.17
C TRP A 40 4.74 8.89 5.46
N GLN A 41 5.12 10.18 5.48
CA GLN A 41 5.69 10.77 6.68
C GLN A 41 4.65 10.94 7.78
N ALA A 42 5.11 11.14 9.01
CA ALA A 42 4.21 11.29 10.16
C ALA A 42 3.40 12.57 10.09
N LEU A 43 4.01 13.65 9.55
CA LEU A 43 3.33 14.94 9.50
C LEU A 43 2.06 14.84 8.67
N ASP A 44 0.95 15.23 9.27
CA ASP A 44 -0.37 15.26 8.63
C ASP A 44 -0.88 13.87 8.17
N PHE A 45 -0.30 12.78 8.69
CA PHE A 45 -0.71 11.46 8.25
C PHE A 45 -2.20 11.20 8.49
N GLU A 46 -2.75 11.65 9.62
CA GLU A 46 -4.17 11.39 9.90
C GLU A 46 -5.07 12.06 8.86
N THR A 47 -4.73 13.29 8.47
CA THR A 47 -5.48 13.98 7.44
C THR A 47 -5.38 13.27 6.09
N HIS A 48 -4.17 12.83 5.74
CA HIS A 48 -3.98 12.10 4.48
C HIS A 48 -4.70 10.75 4.52
N LEU A 49 -4.75 10.09 5.68
CA LEU A 49 -5.44 8.82 5.78
C LEU A 49 -6.95 8.98 5.57
N GLU A 50 -7.53 10.09 6.02
CA GLU A 50 -8.94 10.37 5.74
C GLU A 50 -9.18 10.54 4.23
N THR A 51 -8.28 11.22 3.54
CA THR A 51 -8.35 11.37 2.10
C THR A 51 -8.23 10.01 1.41
N ILE A 52 -7.27 9.20 1.85
CA ILE A 52 -7.07 7.87 1.32
C ILE A 52 -8.34 7.02 1.49
N ASP A 53 -8.93 7.05 2.67
CA ASP A 53 -10.14 6.29 2.94
C ASP A 53 -11.26 6.67 1.98
N ARG A 54 -11.45 7.96 1.76
CA ARG A 54 -12.49 8.45 0.86
C ARG A 54 -12.18 8.07 -0.60
N GLU A 55 -10.93 8.23 -1.01
CA GLU A 55 -10.55 7.97 -2.40
C GLU A 55 -10.57 6.49 -2.73
N LEU A 56 -10.16 5.63 -1.79
CA LEU A 56 -10.22 4.20 -2.03
C LEU A 56 -11.66 3.69 -2.04
N ALA A 57 -12.52 4.28 -1.24
CA ALA A 57 -13.95 3.97 -1.32
C ALA A 57 -14.51 4.32 -2.71
N LEU A 58 -14.13 5.48 -3.23
CA LEU A 58 -14.57 5.90 -4.55
C LEU A 58 -14.01 4.97 -5.63
N ALA A 59 -12.72 4.62 -5.54
CA ALA A 59 -12.11 3.70 -6.50
C ALA A 59 -12.83 2.36 -6.50
N ALA A 60 -13.14 1.83 -5.32
CA ALA A 60 -13.87 0.57 -5.23
C ALA A 60 -15.24 0.67 -5.86
N SER A 61 -15.90 1.83 -5.72
CA SER A 61 -17.25 2.01 -6.25
C SER A 61 -17.30 1.96 -7.77
N ILE A 62 -16.20 2.24 -8.45
CA ILE A 62 -16.15 2.18 -9.91
C ILE A 62 -15.43 0.94 -10.41
N GLY A 63 -15.17 -0.02 -9.52
CA GLY A 63 -14.68 -1.34 -9.94
C GLY A 63 -13.22 -1.62 -9.71
N TYR A 64 -12.45 -0.71 -9.13
CA TYR A 64 -11.05 -1.01 -8.83
C TYR A 64 -10.98 -1.98 -7.65
N ASN A 65 -10.05 -2.92 -7.74
CA ASN A 65 -9.78 -3.85 -6.65
C ASN A 65 -8.29 -3.93 -6.30
N SER A 66 -7.46 -3.06 -6.91
CA SER A 66 -6.03 -3.06 -6.60
C SER A 66 -5.44 -1.69 -6.86
N ILE A 67 -4.36 -1.38 -6.16
CA ILE A 67 -3.57 -0.18 -6.39
C ILE A 67 -2.10 -0.54 -6.25
N ARG A 68 -1.24 0.26 -6.86
CA ARG A 68 0.19 0.14 -6.67
C ARG A 68 0.69 1.40 -5.96
N VAL A 69 1.43 1.22 -4.88
CA VAL A 69 2.02 2.32 -4.14
C VAL A 69 3.53 2.15 -4.08
N ILE A 70 4.24 3.25 -3.95
CA ILE A 70 5.70 3.24 -3.90
C ILE A 70 6.11 3.82 -2.56
N LEU A 71 6.94 3.08 -1.82
CA LEU A 71 7.47 3.55 -0.55
C LEU A 71 8.68 4.43 -0.80
N GLU A 72 8.96 5.34 0.15
CA GLU A 72 10.10 6.23 0.03
C GLU A 72 11.12 5.91 1.11
N TYR A 73 12.33 5.57 0.71
CA TYR A 73 13.37 5.19 1.65
C TYR A 73 13.69 6.29 2.67
N PRO A 74 13.77 7.59 2.29
CA PRO A 74 14.06 8.62 3.29
C PRO A 74 13.06 8.65 4.46
N VAL A 75 11.80 8.36 4.20
CA VAL A 75 10.81 8.30 5.27
C VAL A 75 11.11 7.13 6.19
N PHE A 76 11.40 5.95 5.63
CA PHE A 76 11.73 4.80 6.45
C PHE A 76 13.01 5.06 7.23
N GLU A 77 14.03 5.66 6.60
CA GLU A 77 15.29 5.90 7.26
C GLU A 77 15.14 6.83 8.46
N GLN A 78 14.35 7.87 8.32
CA GLN A 78 14.24 8.87 9.38
C GLN A 78 13.15 8.56 10.39
N GLU A 79 12.16 7.77 10.02
CA GLU A 79 11.02 7.48 10.89
C GLU A 79 10.80 5.97 11.00
N HIS A 80 11.86 5.19 11.02
CA HIS A 80 11.74 3.74 10.95
C HIS A 80 10.98 3.13 12.13
N ASP A 81 10.93 3.79 13.26
CA ASP A 81 10.20 3.26 14.41
C ASP A 81 8.69 3.42 14.24
N SER A 82 8.24 4.47 13.58
CA SER A 82 6.82 4.76 13.47
C SER A 82 6.23 4.42 12.10
N PHE A 83 7.06 4.34 11.06
CA PHE A 83 6.55 4.10 9.72
C PHE A 83 5.80 2.77 9.59
N PRO A 84 6.29 1.63 10.15
CA PRO A 84 5.54 0.37 9.96
C PRO A 84 4.12 0.43 10.46
N GLY A 85 3.86 1.14 11.56
CA GLY A 85 2.49 1.30 12.05
C GLY A 85 1.62 2.09 11.09
N ARG A 86 2.17 3.14 10.48
CA ARG A 86 1.42 3.92 9.49
C ARG A 86 1.13 3.08 8.24
N PHE A 87 2.12 2.31 7.80
CA PHE A 87 1.95 1.45 6.64
C PHE A 87 0.87 0.41 6.90
N GLU A 88 0.87 -0.17 8.09
CA GLU A 88 -0.18 -1.12 8.46
C GLU A 88 -1.56 -0.47 8.43
N ARG A 89 -1.69 0.74 8.95
CA ARG A 89 -2.96 1.45 8.93
C ARG A 89 -3.43 1.72 7.51
N PHE A 90 -2.50 2.01 6.60
CA PHE A 90 -2.83 2.18 5.20
C PHE A 90 -3.36 0.87 4.61
N LEU A 91 -2.69 -0.25 4.89
CA LEU A 91 -3.11 -1.54 4.36
C LEU A 91 -4.48 -1.95 4.90
N VAL A 92 -4.75 -1.69 6.18
CA VAL A 92 -6.05 -1.97 6.77
C VAL A 92 -7.14 -1.13 6.09
N THR A 93 -6.85 0.14 5.82
CA THR A 93 -7.79 1.02 5.14
C THR A 93 -8.10 0.50 3.73
N ALA A 94 -7.08 0.09 2.98
CA ALA A 94 -7.30 -0.46 1.65
C ALA A 94 -8.10 -1.75 1.71
N SER A 95 -7.77 -2.63 2.66
CA SER A 95 -8.47 -3.89 2.82
C SER A 95 -9.95 -3.69 3.15
N LYS A 96 -10.26 -2.66 3.92
CA LYS A 96 -11.65 -2.34 4.26
C LYS A 96 -12.50 -2.10 3.02
N HIS A 97 -11.90 -1.60 1.96
CA HIS A 97 -12.60 -1.33 0.71
C HIS A 97 -12.41 -2.43 -0.34
N GLY A 98 -11.83 -3.56 0.06
CA GLY A 98 -11.60 -4.66 -0.87
C GLY A 98 -10.50 -4.40 -1.88
N ILE A 99 -9.57 -3.50 -1.56
CA ILE A 99 -8.49 -3.13 -2.47
C ILE A 99 -7.19 -3.79 -2.03
N SER A 100 -6.59 -4.56 -2.94
CA SER A 100 -5.27 -5.15 -2.73
C SER A 100 -4.20 -4.14 -3.08
N VAL A 101 -3.07 -4.19 -2.38
CA VAL A 101 -2.00 -3.24 -2.57
C VAL A 101 -0.76 -3.93 -3.11
N MET A 102 -0.27 -3.46 -4.26
CA MET A 102 1.03 -3.88 -4.77
C MET A 102 2.05 -2.85 -4.28
N VAL A 103 3.05 -3.30 -3.53
CA VAL A 103 4.01 -2.41 -2.89
C VAL A 103 5.31 -2.41 -3.67
N CYS A 104 5.79 -1.22 -4.06
CA CYS A 104 7.11 -1.06 -4.64
C CYS A 104 8.02 -0.51 -3.57
N PHE A 105 9.10 -1.25 -3.26
CA PHE A 105 10.00 -0.85 -2.18
C PHE A 105 11.04 0.16 -2.61
N GLY A 106 11.30 0.30 -3.89
CA GLY A 106 12.29 1.21 -4.41
C GLY A 106 11.81 1.96 -5.62
N ASN A 107 12.46 3.08 -5.90
CA ASN A 107 12.09 3.94 -6.99
C ASN A 107 13.30 4.75 -7.43
N ASP A 108 13.56 4.76 -8.73
CA ASP A 108 14.68 5.52 -9.26
C ASP A 108 14.35 6.99 -9.50
N CYS A 109 13.10 7.36 -9.47
CA CYS A 109 12.70 8.73 -9.71
C CYS A 109 12.64 9.48 -8.40
N THR A 110 13.07 10.75 -8.44
CA THR A 110 13.03 11.53 -7.26
C THR A 110 11.81 12.35 -7.30
N VAL A 111 10.83 12.06 -7.23
CA VAL A 111 9.74 12.88 -7.06
C VAL A 111 8.49 12.55 -7.05
#